data_a6f481bb8f6f9b212251891425fb01b4
#
_entry.id   a6f481bb8f6f9b212251891425fb01b4
#
_cell.length_a   1.000
_cell.length_b   1.000
_cell.length_c   1.000
_cell.angle_alpha   90.00
_cell.angle_beta   90.00
_cell.angle_gamma   90.00
#
_symmetry.space_group_name_H-M   'P 1'
#
loop_
_entity.id
_entity.type
_entity.pdbx_description
1 polymer ?
#
loop_
_entity_poly.entity_id
_entity_poly.type
_entity_poly.pdbx_seq_one_letter_code
_entity_poly.pdbx_strand_id
1 'polypeptide(L)'
;MPKESVSPKPPAFLVELLEARSPSGFEDEARAVVAKHVKPKANAYEVDALGSCHATLGLNGSPTLMLAGHIDELGLIIIHIDDKGFLYFDVIGGHDRTMISGRRVSILTKKGEVKGVTGKRAIHLMSASDRRKVPELHQMWIDIGAKDKKEALSRVRIGDPAIYDHAFEPLHGSLAVARAFDDKTGAYAVNEAFLRLAKGRKPVAKVVAVSTSQEEIGVRGATTSAYLADPDVALVVDVSHATDHPDADHRKYGAFTLGGGPILTRGANAHPAVFERLYDCALEAKISVQIEADPRPTGTDARAIQVARAGVPTGIIGIPLRYMHTPSEVIDLNDLENVVRLLVAFARSLKKGEKFS
;
A
#
# COMPACT_ATOMS: atom_id res chain seq x y z
N MET A 1 14.35 34.73 11.31
CA MET A 1 14.11 33.72 10.30
C MET A 1 13.72 32.44 11.02
N PRO A 2 12.62 31.75 10.69
CA PRO A 2 12.34 30.45 11.26
C PRO A 2 13.49 29.52 10.80
N LYS A 3 14.02 28.70 11.73
CA LYS A 3 14.95 27.64 11.38
C LYS A 3 14.30 26.76 10.31
N GLU A 4 14.90 26.63 9.14
CA GLU A 4 14.50 25.63 8.16
C GLU A 4 14.40 24.29 8.89
N SER A 5 13.21 23.71 8.96
CA SER A 5 13.02 22.37 9.47
C SER A 5 13.67 21.44 8.46
N VAL A 6 14.79 20.86 8.84
CA VAL A 6 15.46 19.84 8.02
C VAL A 6 14.45 18.69 7.85
N SER A 7 14.00 18.47 6.62
CA SER A 7 13.12 17.34 6.31
C SER A 7 13.73 16.04 6.84
N PRO A 8 12.98 15.18 7.52
CA PRO A 8 13.51 13.90 7.98
C PRO A 8 14.00 13.11 6.77
N LYS A 9 15.21 12.54 6.86
CA LYS A 9 15.74 11.69 5.80
C LYS A 9 14.85 10.45 5.67
N PRO A 10 14.29 10.17 4.47
CA PRO A 10 13.46 8.99 4.30
C PRO A 10 14.24 7.71 4.59
N PRO A 11 13.64 6.70 5.23
CA PRO A 11 14.29 5.41 5.45
C PRO A 11 14.66 4.75 4.13
N ALA A 12 15.90 4.25 4.01
CA ALA A 12 16.39 3.62 2.77
C ALA A 12 15.51 2.43 2.35
N PHE A 13 15.04 1.63 3.30
CA PHE A 13 14.14 0.51 3.03
C PHE A 13 12.81 0.97 2.41
N LEU A 14 12.22 2.08 2.90
CA LEU A 14 11.01 2.66 2.30
C LEU A 14 11.26 3.07 0.85
N VAL A 15 12.36 3.79 0.59
CA VAL A 15 12.70 4.26 -0.76
C VAL A 15 12.92 3.07 -1.70
N GLU A 16 13.69 2.06 -1.29
CA GLU A 16 13.89 0.83 -2.07
C GLU A 16 12.55 0.14 -2.40
N LEU A 17 11.61 0.11 -1.44
CA LEU A 17 10.30 -0.52 -1.64
C LEU A 17 9.43 0.30 -2.61
N LEU A 18 9.46 1.63 -2.52
CA LEU A 18 8.73 2.51 -3.45
C LEU A 18 9.31 2.49 -4.86
N GLU A 19 10.62 2.32 -5.01
CA GLU A 19 11.28 2.17 -6.31
C GLU A 19 10.98 0.81 -6.97
N ALA A 20 10.81 -0.25 -6.18
CA ALA A 20 10.41 -1.56 -6.68
C ALA A 20 9.06 -1.50 -7.38
N ARG A 21 8.96 -2.14 -8.54
CA ARG A 21 7.77 -2.16 -9.38
C ARG A 21 6.94 -3.39 -9.05
N SER A 22 5.68 -3.17 -8.67
CA SER A 22 4.84 -4.25 -8.14
C SER A 22 3.36 -4.11 -8.46
N PRO A 23 2.96 -3.90 -9.72
CA PRO A 23 1.52 -3.92 -10.02
C PRO A 23 0.94 -5.28 -9.63
N SER A 24 -0.32 -5.30 -9.14
CA SER A 24 -0.95 -6.51 -8.58
C SER A 24 -0.80 -7.73 -9.49
N GLY A 25 -0.29 -8.82 -8.93
CA GLY A 25 0.05 -10.06 -9.66
C GLY A 25 1.49 -10.09 -10.22
N PHE A 26 2.28 -9.02 -10.04
CA PHE A 26 3.65 -8.89 -10.53
C PHE A 26 4.59 -8.30 -9.46
N GLU A 27 4.46 -8.75 -8.21
CA GLU A 27 5.11 -8.16 -7.03
C GLU A 27 6.55 -8.65 -6.79
N ASP A 28 7.17 -9.35 -7.74
CA ASP A 28 8.50 -9.99 -7.56
C ASP A 28 9.58 -9.03 -7.06
N GLU A 29 9.63 -7.79 -7.57
CA GLU A 29 10.63 -6.82 -7.17
C GLU A 29 10.41 -6.35 -5.73
N ALA A 30 9.17 -6.03 -5.35
CA ALA A 30 8.85 -5.63 -3.97
C ALA A 30 9.11 -6.78 -2.98
N ARG A 31 8.75 -8.03 -3.35
CA ARG A 31 9.09 -9.22 -2.56
C ARG A 31 10.59 -9.38 -2.35
N ALA A 32 11.40 -9.14 -3.38
CA ALA A 32 12.85 -9.23 -3.28
C ALA A 32 13.40 -8.17 -2.29
N VAL A 33 12.86 -6.95 -2.30
CA VAL A 33 13.22 -5.90 -1.34
C VAL A 33 12.84 -6.30 0.08
N VAL A 34 11.61 -6.77 0.31
CA VAL A 34 11.18 -7.28 1.62
C VAL A 34 12.10 -8.41 2.09
N ALA A 35 12.35 -9.40 1.24
CA ALA A 35 13.22 -10.53 1.58
C ALA A 35 14.65 -10.07 1.96
N LYS A 36 15.23 -9.13 1.22
CA LYS A 36 16.55 -8.55 1.50
C LYS A 36 16.67 -8.01 2.91
N HIS A 37 15.67 -7.24 3.35
CA HIS A 37 15.72 -6.56 4.64
C HIS A 37 15.27 -7.45 5.81
N VAL A 38 14.25 -8.27 5.61
CA VAL A 38 13.51 -8.93 6.69
C VAL A 38 13.94 -10.37 6.93
N LYS A 39 14.14 -11.17 5.86
CA LYS A 39 14.51 -12.59 5.96
C LYS A 39 15.73 -12.86 6.86
N PRO A 40 16.83 -12.06 6.85
CA PRO A 40 17.99 -12.30 7.72
C PRO A 40 17.70 -12.12 9.22
N LYS A 41 16.57 -11.56 9.61
CA LYS A 41 16.17 -11.29 10.99
C LYS A 41 15.00 -12.16 11.45
N ALA A 42 14.37 -12.90 10.54
CA ALA A 42 13.23 -13.77 10.83
C ALA A 42 13.69 -15.14 11.39
N ASN A 43 12.87 -15.72 12.27
CA ASN A 43 13.02 -17.10 12.68
C ASN A 43 12.50 -18.08 11.63
N ALA A 44 11.49 -17.65 10.84
CA ALA A 44 11.04 -18.33 9.63
C ALA A 44 10.64 -17.27 8.60
N TYR A 45 10.81 -17.58 7.33
CA TYR A 45 10.40 -16.74 6.19
C TYR A 45 9.88 -17.62 5.07
N GLU A 46 8.66 -17.39 4.66
CA GLU A 46 8.01 -18.14 3.59
C GLU A 46 7.23 -17.21 2.65
N VAL A 47 6.96 -17.69 1.46
CA VAL A 47 6.15 -17.00 0.46
C VAL A 47 5.03 -17.93 0.05
N ASP A 48 3.79 -17.47 0.10
CA ASP A 48 2.63 -18.28 -0.29
C ASP A 48 2.46 -18.36 -1.82
N ALA A 49 1.46 -19.13 -2.25
CA ALA A 49 1.21 -19.36 -3.68
C ALA A 49 0.76 -18.10 -4.44
N LEU A 50 0.23 -17.08 -3.77
CA LEU A 50 -0.13 -15.80 -4.37
C LEU A 50 0.99 -14.76 -4.31
N GLY A 51 2.09 -15.08 -3.61
CA GLY A 51 3.25 -14.22 -3.51
C GLY A 51 3.32 -13.36 -2.25
N SER A 52 2.41 -13.52 -1.30
CA SER A 52 2.52 -12.83 -0.01
C SER A 52 3.70 -13.35 0.81
N CYS A 53 4.44 -12.43 1.44
CA CYS A 53 5.62 -12.76 2.25
C CYS A 53 5.26 -12.83 3.73
N HIS A 54 5.71 -13.88 4.40
CA HIS A 54 5.48 -14.10 5.82
C HIS A 54 6.80 -14.20 6.57
N ALA A 55 7.07 -13.24 7.46
CA ALA A 55 8.24 -13.25 8.32
C ALA A 55 7.81 -13.48 9.77
N THR A 56 8.34 -14.50 10.42
CA THR A 56 7.95 -14.91 11.77
C THR A 56 9.06 -14.67 12.80
N LEU A 57 8.68 -14.07 13.95
CA LEU A 57 9.48 -14.01 15.17
C LEU A 57 8.77 -14.79 16.28
N GLY A 58 9.57 -15.47 17.13
CA GLY A 58 9.05 -16.11 18.31
C GLY A 58 8.16 -17.31 18.01
N LEU A 59 8.70 -18.34 17.31
CA LEU A 59 7.94 -19.53 16.84
C LEU A 59 7.06 -20.19 17.91
N ASN A 60 7.46 -20.13 19.19
CA ASN A 60 6.75 -20.71 20.33
C ASN A 60 6.00 -19.66 21.16
N GLY A 61 5.87 -18.44 20.64
CA GLY A 61 5.15 -17.34 21.30
C GLY A 61 3.64 -17.52 21.22
N SER A 62 2.92 -16.90 22.15
CA SER A 62 1.46 -16.85 22.18
C SER A 62 1.01 -15.57 22.86
N PRO A 63 -0.02 -14.87 22.32
CA PRO A 63 -0.79 -15.19 21.12
C PRO A 63 0.00 -15.06 19.82
N THR A 64 -0.56 -15.54 18.70
CA THR A 64 -0.08 -15.24 17.35
C THR A 64 -0.64 -13.88 16.93
N LEU A 65 0.25 -12.88 16.78
CA LEU A 65 -0.07 -11.55 16.24
C LEU A 65 0.31 -11.50 14.76
N MET A 66 -0.65 -11.24 13.89
CA MET A 66 -0.42 -10.92 12.49
C MET A 66 -0.36 -9.40 12.32
N LEU A 67 0.67 -8.91 11.65
CA LEU A 67 0.80 -7.54 11.18
C LEU A 67 0.75 -7.60 9.66
N ALA A 68 -0.19 -6.92 9.01
CA ALA A 68 -0.39 -6.99 7.57
C ALA A 68 -0.42 -5.60 6.91
N GLY A 69 0.17 -5.50 5.72
CA GLY A 69 0.11 -4.36 4.81
C GLY A 69 0.50 -4.83 3.41
N HIS A 70 -0.09 -4.26 2.34
CA HIS A 70 0.10 -4.80 1.01
C HIS A 70 1.30 -4.18 0.26
N ILE A 71 1.92 -4.99 -0.62
CA ILE A 71 3.09 -4.60 -1.42
C ILE A 71 2.77 -4.37 -2.89
N ASP A 72 1.56 -4.72 -3.31
CA ASP A 72 1.13 -4.42 -4.67
C ASP A 72 0.71 -2.96 -4.81
N GLU A 73 0.66 -2.51 -6.03
CA GLU A 73 0.30 -1.15 -6.43
C GLU A 73 -0.57 -1.17 -7.67
N LEU A 74 -1.23 -0.05 -7.94
CA LEU A 74 -1.98 0.17 -9.17
C LEU A 74 -1.09 0.08 -10.40
N GLY A 75 -1.63 -0.42 -11.50
CA GLY A 75 -0.91 -0.54 -12.76
C GLY A 75 -1.80 -0.54 -13.98
N LEU A 76 -1.19 -0.77 -15.12
CA LEU A 76 -1.84 -0.98 -16.39
C LEU A 76 -1.42 -2.36 -16.93
N ILE A 77 -2.26 -3.00 -17.73
CA ILE A 77 -1.92 -4.26 -18.40
C ILE A 77 -2.18 -4.13 -19.91
N ILE A 78 -1.21 -4.53 -20.73
CA ILE A 78 -1.34 -4.44 -22.19
C ILE A 78 -2.33 -5.50 -22.68
N ILE A 79 -3.41 -5.08 -23.34
CA ILE A 79 -4.47 -5.98 -23.85
C ILE A 79 -4.50 -6.09 -25.38
N HIS A 80 -3.96 -5.09 -26.10
CA HIS A 80 -3.96 -5.09 -27.56
C HIS A 80 -2.83 -4.22 -28.11
N ILE A 81 -2.35 -4.55 -29.31
CA ILE A 81 -1.37 -3.76 -30.09
C ILE A 81 -1.91 -3.56 -31.49
N ASP A 82 -2.07 -2.31 -31.92
CA ASP A 82 -2.59 -2.01 -33.24
C ASP A 82 -1.50 -2.10 -34.34
N ASP A 83 -1.91 -1.98 -35.60
CA ASP A 83 -1.01 -2.10 -36.74
C ASP A 83 0.03 -0.97 -36.85
N LYS A 84 -0.21 0.14 -36.15
CA LYS A 84 0.69 1.29 -36.06
C LYS A 84 1.65 1.21 -34.87
N GLY A 85 1.55 0.16 -34.03
CA GLY A 85 2.42 -0.07 -32.89
C GLY A 85 1.98 0.59 -31.58
N PHE A 86 0.78 1.19 -31.51
CA PHE A 86 0.23 1.71 -30.29
C PHE A 86 -0.31 0.56 -29.40
N LEU A 87 -0.06 0.67 -28.09
CA LEU A 87 -0.46 -0.33 -27.13
C LEU A 87 -1.75 0.11 -26.41
N TYR A 88 -2.78 -0.71 -26.46
CA TYR A 88 -4.00 -0.51 -25.68
C TYR A 88 -3.91 -1.32 -24.40
N PHE A 89 -4.47 -0.79 -23.33
CA PHE A 89 -4.33 -1.32 -21.99
C PHE A 89 -5.66 -1.33 -21.24
N ASP A 90 -5.73 -2.15 -20.22
CA ASP A 90 -6.72 -2.04 -19.15
C ASP A 90 -6.02 -1.68 -17.84
N VAL A 91 -6.77 -1.33 -16.81
CA VAL A 91 -6.24 -0.95 -15.50
C VAL A 91 -6.11 -2.17 -14.57
N ILE A 92 -5.08 -2.17 -13.74
CA ILE A 92 -4.93 -3.08 -12.60
C ILE A 92 -5.27 -2.26 -11.36
N GLY A 93 -6.36 -2.62 -10.65
CA GLY A 93 -6.88 -1.87 -9.51
C GLY A 93 -7.71 -0.64 -9.89
N GLY A 94 -8.06 0.17 -8.90
CA GLY A 94 -8.98 1.29 -9.05
C GLY A 94 -8.30 2.58 -9.50
N HIS A 95 -8.48 3.01 -10.75
CA HIS A 95 -7.87 4.23 -11.29
C HIS A 95 -8.87 5.36 -11.51
N ASP A 96 -8.45 6.59 -11.18
CA ASP A 96 -9.09 7.77 -11.76
C ASP A 96 -8.66 7.92 -13.22
N ARG A 97 -9.58 7.66 -14.15
CA ARG A 97 -9.32 7.74 -15.60
C ARG A 97 -8.86 9.12 -16.06
N THR A 98 -9.19 10.18 -15.32
CA THR A 98 -8.74 11.55 -15.65
C THR A 98 -7.24 11.73 -15.50
N MET A 99 -6.60 10.90 -14.67
CA MET A 99 -5.17 10.98 -14.34
C MET A 99 -4.27 10.15 -15.27
N ILE A 100 -4.84 9.28 -16.10
CA ILE A 100 -4.05 8.31 -16.89
C ILE A 100 -3.30 8.97 -18.04
N SER A 101 -3.99 9.84 -18.80
CA SER A 101 -3.41 10.44 -20.03
C SER A 101 -2.29 11.44 -19.74
N GLY A 102 -1.21 11.40 -20.54
CA GLY A 102 -0.09 12.32 -20.43
C GLY A 102 0.97 11.91 -19.40
N ARG A 103 0.95 10.65 -18.97
CA ARG A 103 1.92 10.11 -18.00
C ARG A 103 3.02 9.32 -18.69
N ARG A 104 4.22 9.38 -18.13
CA ARG A 104 5.30 8.43 -18.46
C ARG A 104 5.02 7.11 -17.74
N VAL A 105 5.26 6.02 -18.42
CA VAL A 105 5.07 4.67 -17.90
C VAL A 105 6.26 3.78 -18.19
N SER A 106 6.46 2.80 -17.33
CA SER A 106 7.46 1.74 -17.45
C SER A 106 6.74 0.42 -17.63
N ILE A 107 6.85 -0.18 -18.83
CA ILE A 107 6.29 -1.50 -19.14
C ILE A 107 7.30 -2.55 -18.70
N LEU A 108 6.86 -3.51 -17.88
CA LEU A 108 7.71 -4.55 -17.30
C LEU A 108 7.66 -5.78 -18.21
N THR A 109 8.76 -6.07 -18.90
CA THR A 109 8.85 -7.19 -19.82
C THR A 109 9.90 -8.19 -19.38
N LYS A 110 9.84 -9.43 -19.89
CA LYS A 110 10.87 -10.45 -19.64
C LYS A 110 12.27 -10.05 -20.16
N LYS A 111 12.34 -9.07 -21.07
CA LYS A 111 13.59 -8.58 -21.65
C LYS A 111 14.12 -7.31 -20.96
N GLY A 112 13.43 -6.85 -19.91
CA GLY A 112 13.72 -5.63 -19.21
C GLY A 112 12.60 -4.60 -19.37
N GLU A 113 12.87 -3.39 -18.98
CA GLU A 113 11.93 -2.28 -18.98
C GLU A 113 11.81 -1.63 -20.36
N VAL A 114 10.57 -1.28 -20.75
CA VAL A 114 10.28 -0.48 -21.95
C VAL A 114 9.57 0.81 -21.52
N LYS A 115 10.15 1.95 -21.81
CA LYS A 115 9.53 3.26 -21.53
C LYS A 115 8.46 3.59 -22.56
N GLY A 116 7.37 4.21 -22.08
CA GLY A 116 6.28 4.68 -22.91
C GLY A 116 5.60 5.92 -22.31
N VAL A 117 4.67 6.45 -23.08
CA VAL A 117 3.84 7.61 -22.69
C VAL A 117 2.38 7.28 -22.94
N THR A 118 1.52 7.46 -21.93
CA THR A 118 0.08 7.35 -22.14
C THR A 118 -0.46 8.55 -22.91
N GLY A 119 -1.27 8.29 -23.91
CA GLY A 119 -1.83 9.31 -24.78
C GLY A 119 -3.33 9.15 -25.00
N LYS A 120 -3.96 10.22 -25.47
CA LYS A 120 -5.32 10.26 -25.99
C LYS A 120 -5.40 11.27 -27.13
N ARG A 121 -6.57 11.38 -27.80
CA ARG A 121 -6.78 12.43 -28.81
C ARG A 121 -6.43 13.81 -28.22
N ALA A 122 -5.61 14.58 -28.95
CA ALA A 122 -5.23 15.92 -28.54
C ALA A 122 -6.46 16.83 -28.41
N ILE A 123 -6.48 17.71 -27.40
CA ILE A 123 -7.63 18.57 -27.10
C ILE A 123 -8.06 19.43 -28.29
N HIS A 124 -7.11 19.88 -29.14
CA HIS A 124 -7.38 20.67 -30.34
C HIS A 124 -8.08 19.87 -31.45
N LEU A 125 -8.02 18.54 -31.42
CA LEU A 125 -8.67 17.62 -32.35
C LEU A 125 -9.99 17.07 -31.82
N MET A 126 -10.47 17.55 -30.64
CA MET A 126 -11.71 17.12 -30.02
C MET A 126 -12.83 18.12 -30.25
N SER A 127 -14.06 17.59 -30.40
CA SER A 127 -15.27 18.42 -30.39
C SER A 127 -15.49 19.09 -29.04
N ALA A 128 -16.28 20.16 -28.97
CA ALA A 128 -16.60 20.84 -27.71
C ALA A 128 -17.35 19.90 -26.72
N SER A 129 -18.13 18.95 -27.23
CA SER A 129 -18.82 17.92 -26.40
C SER A 129 -17.83 16.90 -25.85
N ASP A 130 -16.86 16.42 -26.65
CA ASP A 130 -15.90 15.42 -26.21
C ASP A 130 -14.92 15.94 -25.14
N ARG A 131 -14.57 17.24 -25.22
CA ARG A 131 -13.70 17.90 -24.21
C ARG A 131 -14.28 17.85 -22.78
N ARG A 132 -15.61 17.72 -22.65
CA ARG A 132 -16.30 17.68 -21.34
C ARG A 132 -16.48 16.28 -20.79
N LYS A 133 -16.07 15.25 -21.53
CA LYS A 133 -16.20 13.83 -21.12
C LYS A 133 -14.88 13.31 -20.63
N VAL A 134 -14.93 12.48 -19.60
CA VAL A 134 -13.78 11.66 -19.21
C VAL A 134 -13.58 10.61 -20.30
N PRO A 135 -12.38 10.47 -20.88
CA PRO A 135 -12.12 9.45 -21.90
C PRO A 135 -12.36 8.04 -21.37
N GLU A 136 -12.91 7.17 -22.22
CA GLU A 136 -12.95 5.74 -21.94
C GLU A 136 -11.56 5.11 -22.16
N LEU A 137 -11.25 3.99 -21.50
CA LEU A 137 -9.93 3.36 -21.58
C LEU A 137 -9.53 3.03 -23.03
N HIS A 138 -10.46 2.53 -23.84
CA HIS A 138 -10.20 2.23 -25.25
C HIS A 138 -9.90 3.45 -26.13
N GLN A 139 -10.07 4.66 -25.60
CA GLN A 139 -9.72 5.93 -26.27
C GLN A 139 -8.33 6.43 -25.86
N MET A 140 -7.63 5.66 -25.05
CA MET A 140 -6.27 5.93 -24.60
C MET A 140 -5.34 4.79 -25.06
N TRP A 141 -4.06 5.11 -25.19
CA TRP A 141 -3.03 4.16 -25.61
C TRP A 141 -1.69 4.50 -24.95
N ILE A 142 -0.76 3.56 -24.99
CA ILE A 142 0.65 3.81 -24.67
C ILE A 142 1.43 3.86 -25.98
N ASP A 143 2.22 4.91 -26.13
CA ASP A 143 3.17 5.09 -27.21
C ASP A 143 4.58 4.77 -26.72
N ILE A 144 5.23 3.79 -27.37
CA ILE A 144 6.61 3.36 -27.10
C ILE A 144 7.57 3.74 -28.25
N GLY A 145 7.11 4.53 -29.21
CA GLY A 145 7.86 4.95 -30.40
C GLY A 145 8.08 3.81 -31.42
N ALA A 146 7.28 2.76 -31.38
CA ALA A 146 7.31 1.70 -32.40
C ALA A 146 6.68 2.18 -33.69
N LYS A 147 7.28 1.85 -34.84
CA LYS A 147 6.79 2.25 -36.17
C LYS A 147 5.63 1.38 -36.68
N ASP A 148 5.49 0.19 -36.16
CA ASP A 148 4.49 -0.81 -36.55
C ASP A 148 4.29 -1.86 -35.44
N LYS A 149 3.25 -2.68 -35.61
CA LYS A 149 2.91 -3.78 -34.70
C LYS A 149 4.06 -4.79 -34.52
N LYS A 150 4.80 -5.09 -35.59
CA LYS A 150 5.90 -6.05 -35.53
C LYS A 150 7.02 -5.56 -34.62
N GLU A 151 7.37 -4.29 -34.74
CA GLU A 151 8.38 -3.68 -33.87
C GLU A 151 7.87 -3.63 -32.42
N ALA A 152 6.62 -3.22 -32.18
CA ALA A 152 6.04 -3.22 -30.85
C ALA A 152 6.06 -4.62 -30.21
N LEU A 153 5.62 -5.65 -30.93
CA LEU A 153 5.64 -7.06 -30.48
C LEU A 153 7.05 -7.61 -30.23
N SER A 154 8.07 -7.04 -30.84
CA SER A 154 9.47 -7.42 -30.55
C SER A 154 9.93 -6.97 -29.17
N ARG A 155 9.31 -5.95 -28.59
CA ARG A 155 9.65 -5.32 -27.32
C ARG A 155 8.67 -5.67 -26.20
N VAL A 156 7.36 -5.70 -26.49
CA VAL A 156 6.26 -5.83 -25.51
C VAL A 156 5.34 -6.97 -25.95
N ARG A 157 4.72 -7.63 -24.99
CA ARG A 157 3.71 -8.68 -25.20
C ARG A 157 2.37 -8.25 -24.61
N ILE A 158 1.29 -8.82 -25.13
CA ILE A 158 -0.02 -8.78 -24.48
C ILE A 158 0.12 -9.48 -23.11
N GLY A 159 -0.40 -8.83 -22.06
CA GLY A 159 -0.28 -9.28 -20.68
C GLY A 159 0.95 -8.72 -19.93
N ASP A 160 1.86 -7.99 -20.58
CA ASP A 160 2.92 -7.28 -19.86
C ASP A 160 2.30 -6.12 -19.05
N PRO A 161 2.62 -5.99 -17.75
CA PRO A 161 2.12 -4.89 -16.94
C PRO A 161 2.95 -3.63 -17.11
N ALA A 162 2.37 -2.49 -16.76
CA ALA A 162 3.06 -1.22 -16.71
C ALA A 162 2.70 -0.43 -15.44
N ILE A 163 3.62 0.39 -14.97
CA ILE A 163 3.43 1.32 -13.86
C ILE A 163 3.69 2.75 -14.31
N TYR A 164 3.20 3.71 -13.50
CA TYR A 164 3.58 5.12 -13.69
C TYR A 164 5.03 5.35 -13.29
N ASP A 165 5.76 6.12 -14.09
CA ASP A 165 7.17 6.43 -13.86
C ASP A 165 7.29 7.66 -12.95
N HIS A 166 7.00 7.48 -11.66
CA HIS A 166 7.08 8.48 -10.61
C HIS A 166 7.87 7.93 -9.42
N ALA A 167 8.97 8.59 -9.10
CA ALA A 167 9.83 8.26 -7.98
C ALA A 167 9.35 8.93 -6.67
N PHE A 168 9.98 8.53 -5.56
CA PHE A 168 9.86 9.25 -4.30
C PHE A 168 10.54 10.61 -4.38
N GLU A 169 9.84 11.67 -3.95
CA GLU A 169 10.39 13.02 -3.84
C GLU A 169 9.98 13.65 -2.50
N PRO A 170 10.93 14.29 -1.77
CA PRO A 170 10.58 15.06 -0.59
C PRO A 170 9.85 16.34 -0.99
N LEU A 171 8.84 16.72 -0.19
CA LEU A 171 8.19 18.02 -0.26
C LEU A 171 8.66 18.92 0.90
N HIS A 172 7.90 19.97 1.20
CA HIS A 172 8.21 20.85 2.32
C HIS A 172 8.02 20.16 3.69
N GLY A 173 8.96 20.35 4.60
CA GLY A 173 8.92 19.80 5.96
C GLY A 173 9.08 18.27 5.97
N SER A 174 8.12 17.57 6.57
CA SER A 174 8.08 16.11 6.67
C SER A 174 7.25 15.45 5.56
N LEU A 175 6.67 16.24 4.65
CA LEU A 175 5.84 15.70 3.58
C LEU A 175 6.69 15.09 2.47
N ALA A 176 6.16 14.06 1.85
CA ALA A 176 6.75 13.42 0.69
C ALA A 176 5.67 13.07 -0.33
N VAL A 177 6.08 12.94 -1.60
CA VAL A 177 5.23 12.50 -2.72
C VAL A 177 5.86 11.29 -3.39
N ALA A 178 5.05 10.30 -3.72
CA ALA A 178 5.43 9.15 -4.55
C ALA A 178 4.19 8.51 -5.16
N ARG A 179 4.39 7.61 -6.12
CA ARG A 179 3.41 6.58 -6.42
C ARG A 179 3.47 5.49 -5.35
N ALA A 180 2.37 4.75 -5.17
CA ALA A 180 2.33 3.54 -4.36
C ALA A 180 2.70 3.74 -2.86
N PHE A 181 2.45 4.92 -2.29
CA PHE A 181 2.34 5.02 -0.85
C PHE A 181 1.19 4.14 -0.35
N ASP A 182 0.15 4.02 -1.16
CA ASP A 182 -0.86 2.97 -1.12
C ASP A 182 -0.30 1.66 -1.72
N ASP A 183 -0.04 0.59 -0.96
CA ASP A 183 0.16 0.60 0.51
C ASP A 183 1.56 0.10 0.86
N LYS A 184 2.56 0.44 0.03
CA LYS A 184 3.96 0.14 0.38
C LYS A 184 4.40 0.82 1.67
N THR A 185 3.68 1.85 2.11
CA THR A 185 3.91 2.48 3.42
C THR A 185 3.45 1.59 4.56
N GLY A 186 2.30 0.94 4.44
CA GLY A 186 1.85 -0.06 5.42
C GLY A 186 2.74 -1.29 5.41
N ALA A 187 3.08 -1.82 4.24
CA ALA A 187 4.04 -2.91 4.12
C ALA A 187 5.40 -2.55 4.77
N TYR A 188 5.90 -1.33 4.54
CA TYR A 188 7.10 -0.83 5.21
C TYR A 188 6.90 -0.78 6.73
N ALA A 189 5.79 -0.20 7.23
CA ALA A 189 5.54 -0.04 8.65
C ALA A 189 5.49 -1.38 9.39
N VAL A 190 4.84 -2.37 8.80
CA VAL A 190 4.75 -3.74 9.31
C VAL A 190 6.13 -4.40 9.41
N ASN A 191 6.91 -4.31 8.35
CA ASN A 191 8.23 -4.92 8.30
C ASN A 191 9.26 -4.18 9.16
N GLU A 192 9.20 -2.84 9.24
CA GLU A 192 10.08 -2.06 10.12
C GLU A 192 9.75 -2.32 11.60
N ALA A 193 8.46 -2.42 11.96
CA ALA A 193 8.06 -2.83 13.30
C ALA A 193 8.61 -4.23 13.67
N PHE A 194 8.52 -5.19 12.74
CA PHE A 194 9.13 -6.51 12.89
C PHE A 194 10.65 -6.43 13.12
N LEU A 195 11.36 -5.63 12.34
CA LEU A 195 12.81 -5.44 12.47
C LEU A 195 13.19 -4.83 13.83
N ARG A 196 12.39 -3.86 14.33
CA ARG A 196 12.58 -3.26 15.66
C ARG A 196 12.32 -4.25 16.78
N LEU A 197 11.32 -5.13 16.63
CA LEU A 197 11.05 -6.22 17.57
C LEU A 197 12.15 -7.27 17.55
N ALA A 198 12.72 -7.58 16.40
CA ALA A 198 13.83 -8.52 16.26
C ALA A 198 15.14 -8.02 16.93
N LYS A 199 15.40 -6.71 16.87
CA LYS A 199 16.60 -6.08 17.48
C LYS A 199 16.46 -5.87 18.99
N GLY A 200 15.26 -5.57 19.46
CA GLY A 200 15.02 -5.16 20.85
C GLY A 200 14.57 -6.27 21.76
N ARG A 201 13.84 -5.89 22.83
CA ARG A 201 13.15 -6.86 23.70
C ARG A 201 12.11 -7.61 22.86
N LYS A 202 12.27 -8.92 22.76
CA LYS A 202 11.35 -9.80 22.03
C LYS A 202 9.97 -9.77 22.69
N PRO A 203 8.87 -9.70 21.92
CA PRO A 203 7.52 -9.87 22.47
C PRO A 203 7.32 -11.31 22.95
N VAL A 204 6.35 -11.52 23.83
CA VAL A 204 5.92 -12.87 24.25
C VAL A 204 5.10 -13.57 23.16
N ALA A 205 4.48 -12.78 22.29
CA ALA A 205 3.69 -13.24 21.16
C ALA A 205 4.58 -13.86 20.06
N LYS A 206 4.01 -14.78 19.29
CA LYS A 206 4.49 -15.11 17.96
C LYS A 206 4.06 -13.96 17.03
N VAL A 207 5.00 -13.24 16.43
CA VAL A 207 4.70 -12.13 15.51
C VAL A 207 4.93 -12.59 14.08
N VAL A 208 3.91 -12.47 13.25
CA VAL A 208 3.97 -12.76 11.82
C VAL A 208 3.76 -11.44 11.07
N ALA A 209 4.84 -10.88 10.52
CA ALA A 209 4.75 -9.74 9.61
C ALA A 209 4.45 -10.25 8.20
N VAL A 210 3.35 -9.77 7.63
CA VAL A 210 2.87 -10.19 6.32
C VAL A 210 2.86 -9.01 5.38
N SER A 211 3.59 -9.15 4.27
CA SER A 211 3.48 -8.27 3.13
C SER A 211 2.57 -8.95 2.12
N THR A 212 1.32 -8.54 2.08
CA THR A 212 0.28 -9.17 1.27
C THR A 212 0.40 -8.77 -0.19
N SER A 213 -0.02 -9.65 -1.09
CA SER A 213 -0.06 -9.44 -2.53
C SER A 213 -1.50 -9.29 -3.02
N GLN A 214 -1.70 -8.64 -4.17
CA GLN A 214 -2.99 -8.58 -4.88
C GLN A 214 -4.15 -8.03 -4.03
N GLU A 215 -3.88 -7.04 -3.20
CA GLU A 215 -4.92 -6.33 -2.44
C GLU A 215 -5.83 -5.58 -3.40
N GLU A 216 -5.26 -4.79 -4.30
CA GLU A 216 -5.90 -3.87 -5.24
C GLU A 216 -6.86 -4.54 -6.25
N ILE A 217 -6.78 -5.86 -6.36
CA ILE A 217 -7.69 -6.67 -7.20
C ILE A 217 -8.57 -7.60 -6.37
N GLY A 218 -8.82 -7.25 -5.10
CA GLY A 218 -9.81 -7.89 -4.24
C GLY A 218 -9.27 -8.63 -3.03
N VAL A 219 -8.30 -8.06 -2.30
CA VAL A 219 -7.75 -8.52 -1.00
C VAL A 219 -7.33 -10.00 -0.99
N ARG A 220 -6.80 -10.47 -2.12
CA ARG A 220 -6.60 -11.91 -2.37
C ARG A 220 -5.50 -12.52 -1.49
N GLY A 221 -4.36 -11.82 -1.40
CA GLY A 221 -3.23 -12.26 -0.57
C GLY A 221 -3.57 -12.27 0.91
N ALA A 222 -4.40 -11.34 1.39
CA ALA A 222 -4.86 -11.34 2.77
C ALA A 222 -5.67 -12.60 3.12
N THR A 223 -6.47 -13.10 2.18
CA THR A 223 -7.26 -14.33 2.36
C THR A 223 -6.35 -15.55 2.60
N THR A 224 -5.33 -15.74 1.74
CA THR A 224 -4.40 -16.86 1.89
C THR A 224 -3.50 -16.70 3.10
N SER A 225 -3.08 -15.47 3.38
CA SER A 225 -2.20 -15.14 4.50
C SER A 225 -2.87 -15.35 5.86
N ALA A 226 -4.13 -14.96 6.02
CA ALA A 226 -4.87 -15.19 7.25
C ALA A 226 -5.08 -16.69 7.53
N TYR A 227 -5.29 -17.48 6.46
CA TYR A 227 -5.39 -18.94 6.60
C TYR A 227 -4.06 -19.55 7.04
N LEU A 228 -2.94 -19.13 6.43
CA LEU A 228 -1.60 -19.68 6.70
C LEU A 228 -1.07 -19.28 8.09
N ALA A 229 -1.21 -18.00 8.45
CA ALA A 229 -0.69 -17.47 9.71
C ALA A 229 -1.48 -17.94 10.94
N ASP A 230 -2.78 -18.24 10.78
CA ASP A 230 -3.74 -18.63 11.83
C ASP A 230 -3.63 -17.72 13.08
N PRO A 231 -3.91 -16.41 12.93
CA PRO A 231 -3.64 -15.46 14.00
C PRO A 231 -4.74 -15.45 15.07
N ASP A 232 -4.33 -15.25 16.34
CA ASP A 232 -5.23 -14.97 17.46
C ASP A 232 -5.70 -13.49 17.45
N VAL A 233 -4.91 -12.62 16.84
CA VAL A 233 -5.19 -11.19 16.68
C VAL A 233 -4.43 -10.65 15.48
N ALA A 234 -5.03 -9.69 14.75
CA ALA A 234 -4.39 -9.04 13.61
C ALA A 234 -4.43 -7.52 13.71
N LEU A 235 -3.37 -6.86 13.24
CA LEU A 235 -3.35 -5.44 12.93
C LEU A 235 -3.09 -5.28 11.44
N VAL A 236 -3.98 -4.56 10.78
CA VAL A 236 -3.85 -4.22 9.37
C VAL A 236 -3.48 -2.76 9.26
N VAL A 237 -2.42 -2.48 8.53
CA VAL A 237 -2.00 -1.13 8.17
C VAL A 237 -2.34 -0.93 6.71
N ASP A 238 -2.97 0.18 6.43
CA ASP A 238 -3.30 0.63 5.09
C ASP A 238 -3.26 2.17 5.06
N VAL A 239 -3.45 2.80 3.93
CA VAL A 239 -3.63 4.24 3.88
C VAL A 239 -5.08 4.63 4.18
N SER A 240 -5.32 5.85 4.64
CA SER A 240 -6.65 6.41 4.83
C SER A 240 -6.71 7.85 4.34
N HIS A 241 -7.87 8.28 3.86
CA HIS A 241 -8.03 9.61 3.27
C HIS A 241 -7.75 10.74 4.26
N ALA A 242 -6.70 11.53 4.03
CA ALA A 242 -6.57 12.83 4.66
C ALA A 242 -7.60 13.80 4.03
N THR A 243 -8.28 14.56 4.86
CA THR A 243 -9.36 15.48 4.45
C THR A 243 -8.98 16.95 4.63
N ASP A 244 -7.70 17.23 4.83
CA ASP A 244 -7.12 18.55 5.02
C ASP A 244 -6.73 19.23 3.69
N HIS A 245 -7.51 18.99 2.64
CA HIS A 245 -7.38 19.60 1.31
C HIS A 245 -8.65 20.39 0.96
N PRO A 246 -8.62 21.30 -0.05
CA PRO A 246 -9.80 22.02 -0.52
C PRO A 246 -10.94 21.06 -0.90
N ASP A 247 -12.19 21.51 -0.68
CA ASP A 247 -13.44 20.79 -0.99
C ASP A 247 -13.73 19.50 -0.21
N ALA A 248 -13.00 19.22 0.87
CA ALA A 248 -13.34 18.11 1.75
C ALA A 248 -14.53 18.47 2.68
N ASP A 249 -15.62 17.73 2.60
CA ASP A 249 -16.76 17.88 3.53
C ASP A 249 -16.51 17.05 4.81
N HIS A 250 -15.98 17.69 5.85
CA HIS A 250 -15.67 17.05 7.13
C HIS A 250 -16.90 16.46 7.84
N ARG A 251 -18.11 16.95 7.54
CA ARG A 251 -19.36 16.37 8.09
C ARG A 251 -19.66 15.02 7.48
N LYS A 252 -19.13 14.75 6.27
CA LYS A 252 -19.36 13.50 5.54
C LYS A 252 -18.23 12.50 5.76
N TYR A 253 -16.99 12.98 5.80
CA TYR A 253 -15.82 12.12 5.75
C TYR A 253 -14.97 12.12 7.04
N GLY A 254 -15.29 12.99 8.01
CA GLY A 254 -14.43 13.24 9.16
C GLY A 254 -13.34 14.30 8.86
N ALA A 255 -12.59 14.67 9.87
CA ALA A 255 -11.50 15.64 9.77
C ALA A 255 -10.18 14.95 10.09
N PHE A 256 -9.41 14.61 9.04
CA PHE A 256 -8.14 13.91 9.12
C PHE A 256 -7.05 14.74 8.46
N THR A 257 -5.91 14.91 9.13
CA THR A 257 -4.83 15.77 8.68
C THR A 257 -3.53 15.02 8.57
N LEU A 258 -2.71 15.37 7.57
CA LEU A 258 -1.30 14.97 7.54
C LEU A 258 -0.57 15.57 8.74
N GLY A 259 0.28 14.79 9.40
CA GLY A 259 0.96 15.19 10.64
C GLY A 259 0.09 15.07 11.89
N GLY A 260 -1.17 14.64 11.76
CA GLY A 260 -2.09 14.42 12.90
C GLY A 260 -1.86 13.08 13.62
N GLY A 261 -1.03 12.22 13.09
CA GLY A 261 -0.79 10.87 13.58
C GLY A 261 -1.65 9.82 12.89
N PRO A 262 -1.43 8.54 13.20
CA PRO A 262 -2.20 7.41 12.65
C PRO A 262 -3.71 7.58 12.84
N ILE A 263 -4.47 7.10 11.86
CA ILE A 263 -5.94 7.02 11.93
C ILE A 263 -6.32 5.63 12.46
N LEU A 264 -7.00 5.58 13.60
CA LEU A 264 -7.50 4.32 14.16
C LEU A 264 -8.97 4.16 13.80
N THR A 265 -9.33 3.09 13.11
CA THR A 265 -10.72 2.82 12.75
C THR A 265 -11.48 2.24 13.93
N ARG A 266 -12.65 2.85 14.23
CA ARG A 266 -13.62 2.37 15.21
C ARG A 266 -14.95 2.11 14.51
N GLY A 267 -15.53 0.96 14.75
CA GLY A 267 -16.81 0.58 14.14
C GLY A 267 -16.94 -0.90 13.88
N ALA A 268 -17.77 -1.28 12.92
CA ALA A 268 -18.08 -2.68 12.64
C ALA A 268 -16.88 -3.50 12.12
N ASN A 269 -15.87 -2.84 11.55
CA ASN A 269 -14.68 -3.47 10.99
C ASN A 269 -13.54 -3.68 12.01
N ALA A 270 -13.61 -3.00 13.16
CA ALA A 270 -12.56 -3.08 14.17
C ALA A 270 -13.08 -3.80 15.41
N HIS A 271 -12.31 -4.78 15.89
CA HIS A 271 -12.67 -5.46 17.13
C HIS A 271 -12.53 -4.50 18.31
N PRO A 272 -13.59 -4.30 19.16
CA PRO A 272 -13.57 -3.27 20.21
C PRO A 272 -12.37 -3.39 21.15
N ALA A 273 -12.07 -4.59 21.66
CA ALA A 273 -10.96 -4.77 22.59
C ALA A 273 -9.57 -4.52 21.93
N VAL A 274 -9.44 -4.75 20.62
CA VAL A 274 -8.21 -4.45 19.88
C VAL A 274 -8.08 -2.94 19.67
N PHE A 275 -9.18 -2.25 19.32
CA PHE A 275 -9.21 -0.80 19.20
C PHE A 275 -8.80 -0.12 20.52
N GLU A 276 -9.44 -0.49 21.66
CA GLU A 276 -9.11 0.12 22.95
C GLU A 276 -7.64 -0.12 23.32
N ARG A 277 -7.12 -1.34 23.07
CA ARG A 277 -5.70 -1.63 23.30
C ARG A 277 -4.77 -0.79 22.43
N LEU A 278 -5.11 -0.58 21.15
CA LEU A 278 -4.33 0.30 20.26
C LEU A 278 -4.35 1.74 20.77
N TYR A 279 -5.50 2.22 21.20
CA TYR A 279 -5.66 3.56 21.74
C TYR A 279 -4.84 3.75 23.03
N ASP A 280 -4.90 2.80 23.96
CA ASP A 280 -4.09 2.82 25.18
C ASP A 280 -2.59 2.81 24.88
N CYS A 281 -2.15 1.95 23.95
CA CYS A 281 -0.75 1.92 23.51
C CYS A 281 -0.31 3.26 22.89
N ALA A 282 -1.18 3.94 22.16
CA ALA A 282 -0.88 5.25 21.60
C ALA A 282 -0.71 6.31 22.71
N LEU A 283 -1.60 6.32 23.70
CA LEU A 283 -1.52 7.23 24.85
C LEU A 283 -0.22 7.01 25.65
N GLU A 284 0.11 5.77 25.99
CA GLU A 284 1.32 5.40 26.74
C GLU A 284 2.60 5.77 25.96
N ALA A 285 2.60 5.57 24.64
CA ALA A 285 3.72 5.91 23.77
C ALA A 285 3.78 7.39 23.37
N LYS A 286 2.81 8.20 23.85
CA LYS A 286 2.64 9.63 23.50
C LYS A 286 2.59 9.85 21.98
N ILE A 287 1.79 9.03 21.31
CA ILE A 287 1.50 9.12 19.89
C ILE A 287 0.12 9.77 19.76
N SER A 288 0.04 10.91 19.07
CA SER A 288 -1.24 11.48 18.67
C SER A 288 -1.90 10.55 17.66
N VAL A 289 -3.20 10.33 17.79
CA VAL A 289 -3.99 9.51 16.86
C VAL A 289 -5.27 10.25 16.47
N GLN A 290 -5.79 9.92 15.30
CA GLN A 290 -7.06 10.38 14.78
C GLN A 290 -8.04 9.21 14.78
N ILE A 291 -9.33 9.46 15.00
CA ILE A 291 -10.32 8.36 15.08
C ILE A 291 -11.28 8.45 13.92
N GLU A 292 -11.31 7.38 13.12
CA GLU A 292 -12.27 7.21 12.04
C GLU A 292 -13.41 6.29 12.49
N ALA A 293 -14.65 6.69 12.20
CA ALA A 293 -15.82 5.85 12.42
C ALA A 293 -16.26 5.23 11.09
N ASP A 294 -16.17 3.90 10.96
CA ASP A 294 -16.59 3.20 9.76
C ASP A 294 -17.69 2.17 10.05
N PRO A 295 -18.91 2.40 9.53
CA PRO A 295 -20.04 1.48 9.72
C PRO A 295 -20.15 0.40 8.64
N ARG A 296 -19.26 0.40 7.62
CA ARG A 296 -19.35 -0.46 6.43
C ARG A 296 -18.17 -1.43 6.38
N PRO A 297 -18.23 -2.51 5.57
CA PRO A 297 -17.07 -3.32 5.30
C PRO A 297 -15.92 -2.46 4.73
N THR A 298 -14.73 -2.57 5.34
CA THR A 298 -13.53 -1.87 4.86
C THR A 298 -13.12 -2.33 3.46
N GLY A 299 -12.43 -1.47 2.72
CA GLY A 299 -11.80 -1.82 1.45
C GLY A 299 -10.46 -2.54 1.59
N THR A 300 -9.88 -2.55 2.81
CA THR A 300 -8.52 -3.01 3.09
C THR A 300 -8.43 -4.54 3.31
N ASP A 301 -7.22 -5.07 3.46
CA ASP A 301 -6.93 -6.46 3.83
C ASP A 301 -7.66 -6.95 5.08
N ALA A 302 -8.03 -6.04 6.00
CA ALA A 302 -8.81 -6.37 7.18
C ALA A 302 -10.16 -7.02 6.84
N ARG A 303 -10.74 -6.69 5.69
CA ARG A 303 -11.99 -7.30 5.22
C ARG A 303 -11.90 -8.82 5.08
N ALA A 304 -10.78 -9.33 4.61
CA ALA A 304 -10.56 -10.76 4.45
C ALA A 304 -10.06 -11.40 5.74
N ILE A 305 -9.16 -10.73 6.46
CA ILE A 305 -8.54 -11.29 7.68
C ILE A 305 -9.57 -11.48 8.78
N GLN A 306 -10.43 -10.49 9.05
CA GLN A 306 -11.41 -10.55 10.15
C GLN A 306 -12.44 -11.67 10.03
N VAL A 307 -12.73 -12.13 8.80
CA VAL A 307 -13.69 -13.22 8.54
C VAL A 307 -13.02 -14.55 8.26
N ALA A 308 -11.69 -14.64 8.40
CA ALA A 308 -10.98 -15.89 8.19
C ALA A 308 -11.32 -16.90 9.30
N ARG A 309 -11.48 -18.19 8.92
CA ARG A 309 -11.80 -19.30 9.84
C ARG A 309 -13.04 -19.01 10.71
N ALA A 310 -12.85 -18.95 12.03
CA ALA A 310 -13.91 -18.63 12.99
C ALA A 310 -14.02 -17.13 13.32
N GLY A 311 -13.26 -16.31 12.63
CA GLY A 311 -13.12 -14.88 12.87
C GLY A 311 -11.81 -14.53 13.59
N VAL A 312 -11.19 -13.42 13.20
CA VAL A 312 -9.94 -12.91 13.78
C VAL A 312 -10.19 -11.52 14.36
N PRO A 313 -10.00 -11.30 15.67
CA PRO A 313 -10.01 -9.96 16.26
C PRO A 313 -9.01 -9.06 15.55
N THR A 314 -9.51 -8.02 14.84
CA THR A 314 -8.68 -7.21 13.94
C THR A 314 -8.77 -5.73 14.31
N GLY A 315 -7.62 -5.07 14.36
CA GLY A 315 -7.48 -3.61 14.43
C GLY A 315 -7.01 -3.06 13.08
N ILE A 316 -7.48 -1.85 12.74
CA ILE A 316 -7.14 -1.17 11.49
C ILE A 316 -6.47 0.15 11.81
N ILE A 317 -5.33 0.39 11.19
CA ILE A 317 -4.50 1.58 11.34
C ILE A 317 -4.29 2.20 9.97
N GLY A 318 -4.84 3.41 9.78
CA GLY A 318 -4.68 4.17 8.55
C GLY A 318 -3.48 5.12 8.62
N ILE A 319 -2.69 5.18 7.55
CA ILE A 319 -1.71 6.23 7.33
C ILE A 319 -2.42 7.37 6.60
N PRO A 320 -2.50 8.59 7.16
CA PRO A 320 -3.14 9.70 6.47
C PRO A 320 -2.48 9.95 5.12
N LEU A 321 -3.26 9.96 4.03
CA LEU A 321 -2.78 10.10 2.67
C LEU A 321 -3.69 11.02 1.87
N ARG A 322 -3.12 11.95 1.09
CA ARG A 322 -3.82 12.75 0.09
C ARG A 322 -3.63 12.16 -1.30
N TYR A 323 -4.65 12.31 -2.13
CA TYR A 323 -4.60 11.97 -3.56
C TYR A 323 -4.42 10.46 -3.82
N MET A 324 -5.04 9.63 -2.99
CA MET A 324 -5.08 8.17 -3.12
C MET A 324 -5.41 7.74 -4.56
N HIS A 325 -4.81 6.65 -5.01
CA HIS A 325 -4.99 6.10 -6.35
C HIS A 325 -4.56 7.03 -7.49
N THR A 326 -3.60 7.91 -7.20
CA THR A 326 -2.94 8.74 -8.23
C THR A 326 -1.43 8.47 -8.26
N PRO A 327 -0.73 8.85 -9.34
CA PRO A 327 0.73 8.71 -9.38
C PRO A 327 1.48 9.64 -8.41
N SER A 328 0.77 10.51 -7.67
CA SER A 328 1.37 11.58 -6.86
C SER A 328 0.68 11.67 -5.50
N GLU A 329 0.73 10.58 -4.76
CA GLU A 329 0.21 10.47 -3.39
C GLU A 329 1.11 11.21 -2.42
N VAL A 330 0.53 11.79 -1.37
CA VAL A 330 1.26 12.61 -0.39
C VAL A 330 0.99 12.14 1.03
N ILE A 331 2.07 11.91 1.78
CA ILE A 331 2.03 11.55 3.21
C ILE A 331 2.92 12.45 4.04
N ASP A 332 2.77 12.36 5.38
CA ASP A 332 3.74 12.85 6.35
C ASP A 332 4.59 11.69 6.89
N LEU A 333 5.91 11.78 6.75
CA LEU A 333 6.84 10.73 7.22
C LEU A 333 6.83 10.55 8.75
N ASN A 334 6.39 11.56 9.51
CA ASN A 334 6.23 11.41 10.97
C ASN A 334 5.00 10.55 11.30
N ASP A 335 3.91 10.62 10.52
CA ASP A 335 2.76 9.74 10.71
C ASP A 335 3.16 8.29 10.47
N LEU A 336 3.92 8.04 9.41
CA LEU A 336 4.47 6.70 9.12
C LEU A 336 5.35 6.17 10.27
N GLU A 337 6.25 6.99 10.81
CA GLU A 337 7.07 6.62 11.97
C GLU A 337 6.20 6.33 13.19
N ASN A 338 5.14 7.10 13.41
CA ASN A 338 4.21 6.88 14.52
C ASN A 338 3.43 5.57 14.37
N VAL A 339 3.07 5.16 13.14
CA VAL A 339 2.49 3.82 12.88
C VAL A 339 3.45 2.73 13.29
N VAL A 340 4.72 2.79 12.86
CA VAL A 340 5.75 1.82 13.25
C VAL A 340 5.89 1.73 14.77
N ARG A 341 5.96 2.86 15.47
CA ARG A 341 6.04 2.92 16.93
C ARG A 341 4.83 2.30 17.61
N LEU A 342 3.63 2.55 17.08
CA LEU A 342 2.38 2.01 17.60
C LEU A 342 2.31 0.49 17.46
N LEU A 343 2.70 -0.07 16.29
CA LEU A 343 2.77 -1.51 16.06
C LEU A 343 3.73 -2.19 17.06
N VAL A 344 4.90 -1.59 17.30
CA VAL A 344 5.88 -2.10 18.28
C VAL A 344 5.31 -2.03 19.70
N ALA A 345 4.64 -0.94 20.07
CA ALA A 345 4.03 -0.79 21.39
C ALA A 345 2.93 -1.84 21.62
N PHE A 346 2.04 -2.04 20.65
CA PHE A 346 1.00 -3.05 20.72
C PHE A 346 1.57 -4.45 20.86
N ALA A 347 2.53 -4.85 20.01
CA ALA A 347 3.16 -6.16 20.08
C ALA A 347 3.82 -6.45 21.46
N ARG A 348 4.39 -5.42 22.09
CA ARG A 348 5.02 -5.51 23.41
C ARG A 348 4.02 -5.49 24.58
N SER A 349 2.81 -4.97 24.37
CA SER A 349 1.75 -4.94 25.40
C SER A 349 1.06 -6.28 25.59
N LEU A 350 1.19 -7.20 24.62
CA LEU A 350 0.55 -8.51 24.67
C LEU A 350 1.10 -9.37 25.81
N LYS A 351 0.20 -10.09 26.49
CA LYS A 351 0.53 -11.06 27.55
C LYS A 351 0.45 -12.47 27.00
N LYS A 352 1.22 -13.40 27.61
CA LYS A 352 1.24 -14.79 27.19
C LYS A 352 -0.16 -15.42 27.27
N GLY A 353 -0.61 -16.01 26.15
CA GLY A 353 -1.91 -16.67 26.07
C GLY A 353 -3.11 -15.73 26.10
N GLU A 354 -2.90 -14.42 25.89
CA GLU A 354 -3.98 -13.43 25.88
C GLU A 354 -4.96 -13.70 24.72
N LYS A 355 -6.26 -13.50 25.01
CA LYS A 355 -7.34 -13.60 24.02
C LYS A 355 -8.09 -12.29 23.98
N PHE A 356 -8.49 -11.88 22.81
CA PHE A 356 -9.38 -10.75 22.57
C PHE A 356 -10.80 -11.29 22.38
N SER A 357 -11.68 -10.99 23.33
CA SER A 357 -13.08 -11.45 23.34
C SER A 357 -14.04 -10.26 23.48
#